data_faee730647cfc9a5765ca0b4a8c7e469
#
_entry.id   faee730647cfc9a5765ca0b4a8c7e469
#
_cell.length_a   1.000
_cell.length_b   1.000
_cell.length_c   1.000
_cell.angle_alpha   90.00
_cell.angle_beta   90.00
_cell.angle_gamma   90.00
#
_symmetry.space_group_name_H-M   'P 1'
#
loop_
_entity.id
_entity.type
_entity.pdbx_description
1 polymer ?
#
loop_
_entity_poly.entity_id
_entity_poly.type
_entity_poly.pdbx_seq_one_letter_code
_entity_poly.pdbx_strand_id
1 'polypeptide(L)'
;MNNKNGVFVGIDIGGTKIRGILWDGKKILRKRETKTPQSRAGFEYALKGLVRDLTRGKKIAGIGIGSASVVSGTTLKFSTNIPKIKNFDLINLRDGIPQVGITPLRVDNDARAFARGEYLFGAGRDKKSAFFLTIGTGIGRAVGRNGKILKIKKLEYAEKWEREYQKIRDKKNDSELAKFLGKNLAKLIKPYKPQAIIIGGGVVMKIKNFISKLKKSFIKNGLKVPVLKSRLGDHSAALGAVLLFE
;
A
#
# COMPACT_ATOMS: atom_id res chain seq x y z
N MET A 1 -9.71 17.62 -12.59
CA MET A 1 -10.70 16.85 -11.80
C MET A 1 -11.99 16.74 -12.58
N ASN A 2 -12.10 15.78 -13.49
CA ASN A 2 -13.24 15.68 -14.41
C ASN A 2 -14.28 14.60 -14.04
N ASN A 3 -14.33 14.12 -12.81
CA ASN A 3 -15.38 13.18 -12.39
C ASN A 3 -15.76 13.40 -10.92
N LYS A 4 -16.24 14.63 -10.60
CA LYS A 4 -16.58 15.06 -9.24
C LYS A 4 -17.79 14.32 -8.61
N ASN A 5 -18.52 13.49 -9.34
CA ASN A 5 -19.76 12.86 -8.88
C ASN A 5 -19.76 11.32 -8.94
N GLY A 6 -18.60 10.68 -9.06
CA GLY A 6 -18.52 9.22 -9.14
C GLY A 6 -18.20 8.56 -7.81
N VAL A 7 -18.78 7.37 -7.60
CA VAL A 7 -18.44 6.51 -6.47
C VAL A 7 -17.37 5.50 -6.94
N PHE A 8 -16.29 5.35 -6.19
CA PHE A 8 -15.16 4.51 -6.56
C PHE A 8 -14.92 3.42 -5.51
N VAL A 9 -14.45 2.28 -5.96
CA VAL A 9 -13.94 1.22 -5.09
C VAL A 9 -12.42 1.30 -5.07
N GLY A 10 -11.83 1.33 -3.88
CA GLY A 10 -10.40 1.21 -3.66
C GLY A 10 -10.08 -0.09 -2.94
N ILE A 11 -9.11 -0.85 -3.44
CA ILE A 11 -8.71 -2.14 -2.88
C ILE A 11 -7.22 -2.13 -2.60
N ASP A 12 -6.83 -2.65 -1.43
CA ASP A 12 -5.46 -2.96 -1.03
C ASP A 12 -5.32 -4.49 -0.90
N ILE A 13 -4.54 -5.10 -1.77
CA ILE A 13 -4.26 -6.55 -1.77
C ILE A 13 -2.93 -6.80 -1.09
N GLY A 14 -2.98 -7.09 0.21
CA GLY A 14 -1.82 -7.51 0.98
C GLY A 14 -1.67 -9.04 1.06
N GLY A 15 -0.52 -9.51 1.53
CA GLY A 15 -0.25 -10.95 1.67
C GLY A 15 -1.11 -11.68 2.71
N THR A 16 -1.65 -10.96 3.68
CA THR A 16 -2.44 -11.51 4.80
C THR A 16 -3.90 -11.11 4.75
N LYS A 17 -4.17 -9.91 4.27
CA LYS A 17 -5.51 -9.30 4.25
C LYS A 17 -5.73 -8.54 2.94
N ILE A 18 -6.97 -8.57 2.48
CA ILE A 18 -7.47 -7.71 1.41
C ILE A 18 -8.41 -6.71 2.06
N ARG A 19 -8.15 -5.42 1.85
CA ARG A 19 -8.99 -4.33 2.36
C ARG A 19 -9.61 -3.56 1.22
N GLY A 20 -10.84 -3.16 1.40
CA GLY A 20 -11.54 -2.35 0.41
C GLY A 20 -12.32 -1.22 1.03
N ILE A 21 -12.44 -0.14 0.28
CA ILE A 21 -13.27 1.02 0.60
C ILE A 21 -14.20 1.37 -0.56
N LEU A 22 -15.33 1.95 -0.23
CA LEU A 22 -16.19 2.67 -1.16
C LEU A 22 -16.03 4.16 -0.89
N TRP A 23 -15.66 4.95 -1.90
CA TRP A 23 -15.31 6.36 -1.80
C TRP A 23 -16.19 7.21 -2.73
N ASP A 24 -16.71 8.33 -2.26
CA ASP A 24 -17.59 9.25 -3.03
C ASP A 24 -16.90 10.54 -3.51
N GLY A 25 -15.58 10.57 -3.46
CA GLY A 25 -14.80 11.79 -3.76
C GLY A 25 -14.53 12.67 -2.55
N LYS A 26 -15.25 12.47 -1.43
CA LYS A 26 -15.13 13.29 -0.19
C LYS A 26 -14.86 12.44 1.04
N LYS A 27 -15.54 11.32 1.20
CA LYS A 27 -15.48 10.45 2.39
C LYS A 27 -15.59 8.97 2.03
N ILE A 28 -15.11 8.13 2.93
CA ILE A 28 -15.28 6.68 2.84
C ILE A 28 -16.71 6.35 3.28
N LEU A 29 -17.50 5.79 2.35
CA LEU A 29 -18.89 5.38 2.61
C LEU A 29 -18.97 4.01 3.26
N ARG A 30 -18.08 3.09 2.87
CA ARG A 30 -18.02 1.71 3.39
C ARG A 30 -16.57 1.24 3.46
N LYS A 31 -16.33 0.31 4.39
CA LYS A 31 -15.06 -0.40 4.57
C LYS A 31 -15.33 -1.88 4.67
N ARG A 32 -14.49 -2.71 4.05
CA ARG A 32 -14.54 -4.17 4.17
C ARG A 32 -13.13 -4.72 4.23
N GLU A 33 -12.97 -5.82 4.93
CA GLU A 33 -11.73 -6.54 5.05
C GLU A 33 -12.01 -8.04 4.99
N THR A 34 -11.13 -8.80 4.35
CA THR A 34 -11.13 -10.25 4.37
C THR A 34 -9.70 -10.78 4.46
N LYS A 35 -9.52 -12.02 4.90
CA LYS A 35 -8.20 -12.69 4.81
C LYS A 35 -7.83 -12.90 3.34
N THR A 36 -6.54 -12.85 3.02
CA THR A 36 -6.06 -13.18 1.67
C THR A 36 -6.00 -14.70 1.51
N PRO A 37 -6.88 -15.30 0.69
CA PRO A 37 -6.84 -16.74 0.45
C PRO A 37 -5.57 -17.13 -0.33
N GLN A 38 -5.08 -18.34 -0.05
CA GLN A 38 -3.86 -18.85 -0.69
C GLN A 38 -4.12 -19.61 -1.98
N SER A 39 -5.37 -20.03 -2.25
CA SER A 39 -5.76 -20.64 -3.53
C SER A 39 -6.24 -19.60 -4.52
N ARG A 40 -6.04 -19.85 -5.82
CA ARG A 40 -6.48 -18.94 -6.90
C ARG A 40 -8.00 -18.73 -6.90
N ALA A 41 -8.76 -19.82 -6.81
CA ALA A 41 -10.23 -19.74 -6.77
C ALA A 41 -10.75 -19.00 -5.52
N GLY A 42 -10.19 -19.31 -4.35
CA GLY A 42 -10.54 -18.59 -3.11
C GLY A 42 -10.19 -17.11 -3.16
N PHE A 43 -9.06 -16.76 -3.76
CA PHE A 43 -8.64 -15.37 -3.93
C PHE A 43 -9.61 -14.60 -4.84
N GLU A 44 -9.98 -15.17 -5.97
CA GLU A 44 -10.97 -14.59 -6.89
C GLU A 44 -12.33 -14.43 -6.21
N TYR A 45 -12.82 -15.48 -5.54
CA TYR A 45 -14.07 -15.46 -4.79
C TYR A 45 -14.07 -14.36 -3.72
N ALA A 46 -13.00 -14.25 -2.94
CA ALA A 46 -12.88 -13.25 -1.89
C ALA A 46 -12.87 -11.83 -2.44
N LEU A 47 -12.16 -11.58 -3.56
CA LEU A 47 -12.16 -10.28 -4.23
C LEU A 47 -13.52 -9.91 -4.79
N LYS A 48 -14.18 -10.82 -5.50
CA LYS A 48 -15.53 -10.61 -6.02
C LYS A 48 -16.54 -10.35 -4.90
N GLY A 49 -16.47 -11.12 -3.82
CA GLY A 49 -17.30 -10.93 -2.62
C GLY A 49 -17.09 -9.56 -1.97
N LEU A 50 -15.81 -9.16 -1.80
CA LEU A 50 -15.46 -7.84 -1.24
C LEU A 50 -16.04 -6.70 -2.08
N VAL A 51 -15.90 -6.75 -3.41
CA VAL A 51 -16.43 -5.71 -4.31
C VAL A 51 -17.95 -5.67 -4.25
N ARG A 52 -18.62 -6.82 -4.28
CA ARG A 52 -20.08 -6.93 -4.17
C ARG A 52 -20.59 -6.31 -2.87
N ASP A 53 -19.94 -6.61 -1.74
CA ASP A 53 -20.30 -6.06 -0.43
C ASP A 53 -20.05 -4.56 -0.33
N LEU A 54 -19.00 -4.05 -0.95
CA LEU A 54 -18.73 -2.62 -0.98
C LEU A 54 -19.76 -1.87 -1.82
N THR A 55 -20.09 -2.38 -2.98
CA THR A 55 -20.99 -1.69 -3.91
C THR A 55 -22.45 -1.76 -3.47
N ARG A 56 -22.94 -2.91 -3.00
CA ARG A 56 -24.33 -3.14 -2.55
C ARG A 56 -25.37 -2.36 -3.35
N GLY A 57 -25.43 -2.60 -4.65
CA GLY A 57 -26.38 -1.98 -5.57
C GLY A 57 -26.00 -0.57 -6.06
N LYS A 58 -24.90 0.04 -5.57
CA LYS A 58 -24.44 1.32 -6.10
C LYS A 58 -23.65 1.12 -7.40
N LYS A 59 -24.01 1.86 -8.43
CA LYS A 59 -23.19 1.98 -9.64
C LYS A 59 -21.89 2.71 -9.30
N ILE A 60 -20.77 2.20 -9.81
CA ILE A 60 -19.44 2.75 -9.54
C ILE A 60 -18.79 3.29 -10.79
N ALA A 61 -17.92 4.29 -10.63
CA ALA A 61 -17.21 4.98 -11.70
C ALA A 61 -15.82 4.38 -11.98
N GLY A 62 -15.26 3.62 -11.03
CA GLY A 62 -13.95 2.98 -11.19
C GLY A 62 -13.57 2.08 -10.03
N ILE A 63 -12.65 1.13 -10.32
CA ILE A 63 -12.02 0.27 -9.31
C ILE A 63 -10.52 0.53 -9.36
N GLY A 64 -9.96 1.07 -8.28
CA GLY A 64 -8.52 1.21 -8.09
C GLY A 64 -7.99 0.10 -7.19
N ILE A 65 -6.86 -0.51 -7.55
CA ILE A 65 -6.27 -1.62 -6.79
C ILE A 65 -4.79 -1.34 -6.55
N GLY A 66 -4.39 -1.39 -5.28
CA GLY A 66 -3.01 -1.50 -4.85
C GLY A 66 -2.68 -2.96 -4.52
N SER A 67 -1.58 -3.49 -5.02
CA SER A 67 -1.19 -4.88 -4.75
C SER A 67 0.29 -5.01 -4.42
N ALA A 68 0.59 -5.86 -3.43
CA ALA A 68 1.95 -6.30 -3.08
C ALA A 68 2.53 -7.26 -4.15
N SER A 69 2.30 -6.96 -5.42
CA SER A 69 2.71 -7.76 -6.57
C SER A 69 3.47 -6.92 -7.57
N VAL A 70 4.26 -7.57 -8.41
CA VAL A 70 4.71 -6.97 -9.67
C VAL A 70 3.49 -6.87 -10.60
N VAL A 71 3.15 -5.66 -11.02
CA VAL A 71 1.95 -5.36 -11.80
C VAL A 71 2.31 -5.03 -13.24
N SER A 72 1.54 -5.58 -14.20
CA SER A 72 1.62 -5.23 -15.63
C SER A 72 0.20 -5.05 -16.18
N GLY A 73 -0.19 -3.81 -16.46
CA GLY A 73 -1.58 -3.49 -16.76
C GLY A 73 -2.50 -3.85 -15.60
N THR A 74 -3.48 -4.72 -15.85
CA THR A 74 -4.39 -5.28 -14.85
C THR A 74 -3.93 -6.62 -14.28
N THR A 75 -2.79 -7.14 -14.73
CA THR A 75 -2.30 -8.47 -14.34
C THR A 75 -1.32 -8.42 -13.18
N LEU A 76 -1.59 -9.20 -12.15
CA LEU A 76 -0.65 -9.51 -11.06
C LEU A 76 0.31 -10.59 -11.56
N LYS A 77 1.54 -10.19 -11.93
CA LYS A 77 2.54 -11.12 -12.50
C LYS A 77 3.13 -12.04 -11.47
N PHE A 78 3.55 -11.48 -10.34
CA PHE A 78 4.22 -12.23 -9.29
C PHE A 78 4.15 -11.48 -7.95
N SER A 79 4.00 -12.23 -6.86
CA SER A 79 4.11 -11.70 -5.50
C SER A 79 4.80 -12.73 -4.59
N THR A 80 5.80 -12.30 -3.83
CA THR A 80 6.42 -13.12 -2.78
C THR A 80 5.47 -13.40 -1.61
N ASN A 81 4.53 -12.49 -1.39
CA ASN A 81 3.58 -12.55 -0.27
C ASN A 81 2.31 -13.35 -0.59
N ILE A 82 2.06 -13.60 -1.89
CA ILE A 82 0.90 -14.37 -2.39
C ILE A 82 1.40 -15.28 -3.52
N PRO A 83 2.25 -16.25 -3.23
CA PRO A 83 3.01 -16.98 -4.26
C PRO A 83 2.15 -17.79 -5.24
N LYS A 84 0.97 -18.24 -4.83
CA LYS A 84 0.05 -19.00 -5.69
C LYS A 84 -0.76 -18.10 -6.64
N ILE A 85 -0.73 -16.77 -6.45
CA ILE A 85 -1.38 -15.81 -7.32
C ILE A 85 -0.38 -15.28 -8.34
N LYS A 86 -0.19 -16.03 -9.41
CA LYS A 86 0.74 -15.73 -10.49
C LYS A 86 -0.05 -15.57 -11.80
N ASN A 87 0.29 -14.54 -12.59
CA ASN A 87 -0.38 -14.21 -13.85
C ASN A 87 -1.91 -14.15 -13.68
N PHE A 88 -2.37 -13.45 -12.63
CA PHE A 88 -3.78 -13.29 -12.35
C PHE A 88 -4.27 -11.96 -12.93
N ASP A 89 -5.19 -12.03 -13.88
CA ASP A 89 -5.77 -10.82 -14.45
C ASP A 89 -6.97 -10.37 -13.63
N LEU A 90 -6.84 -9.15 -13.09
CA LEU A 90 -7.88 -8.52 -12.27
C LEU A 90 -9.08 -8.04 -13.10
N ILE A 91 -8.97 -8.04 -14.44
CA ILE A 91 -10.09 -7.65 -15.32
C ILE A 91 -11.32 -8.54 -15.08
N ASN A 92 -11.09 -9.81 -14.72
CA ASN A 92 -12.14 -10.79 -14.43
C ASN A 92 -12.98 -10.45 -13.18
N LEU A 93 -12.55 -9.47 -12.38
CA LEU A 93 -13.39 -8.94 -11.29
C LEU A 93 -14.69 -8.31 -11.76
N ARG A 94 -14.78 -7.95 -13.04
CA ARG A 94 -15.98 -7.38 -13.64
C ARG A 94 -17.07 -8.44 -13.86
N ASP A 95 -16.65 -9.70 -14.01
CA ASP A 95 -17.55 -10.78 -14.35
C ASP A 95 -18.43 -11.17 -13.14
N GLY A 96 -19.74 -11.22 -13.37
CA GLY A 96 -20.70 -11.62 -12.35
C GLY A 96 -20.98 -10.58 -11.24
N ILE A 97 -20.57 -9.31 -11.47
CA ILE A 97 -20.93 -8.19 -10.58
C ILE A 97 -21.62 -7.10 -11.42
N PRO A 98 -22.95 -7.10 -11.50
CA PRO A 98 -23.69 -6.18 -12.39
C PRO A 98 -23.37 -4.69 -12.17
N GLN A 99 -23.07 -4.28 -10.93
CA GLN A 99 -22.73 -2.90 -10.58
C GLN A 99 -21.37 -2.46 -11.12
N VAL A 100 -20.52 -3.40 -11.49
CA VAL A 100 -19.18 -3.16 -12.00
C VAL A 100 -19.17 -3.05 -13.52
N GLY A 101 -19.78 -4.00 -14.23
CA GLY A 101 -19.89 -3.99 -15.69
C GLY A 101 -18.56 -3.67 -16.39
N ILE A 102 -18.58 -2.72 -17.30
CA ILE A 102 -17.42 -2.20 -18.04
C ILE A 102 -16.63 -1.13 -17.28
N THR A 103 -16.86 -0.97 -15.99
CA THR A 103 -16.21 0.05 -15.15
C THR A 103 -14.68 0.02 -15.32
N PRO A 104 -14.02 1.18 -15.48
CA PRO A 104 -12.57 1.26 -15.57
C PRO A 104 -11.89 0.65 -14.35
N LEU A 105 -10.85 -0.16 -14.59
CA LEU A 105 -10.03 -0.78 -13.55
C LEU A 105 -8.58 -0.31 -13.71
N ARG A 106 -8.00 0.21 -12.64
CA ARG A 106 -6.61 0.67 -12.58
C ARG A 106 -5.87 -0.02 -11.45
N VAL A 107 -4.65 -0.45 -11.71
CA VAL A 107 -3.84 -1.22 -10.76
C VAL A 107 -2.48 -0.58 -10.59
N ASP A 108 -1.99 -0.56 -9.35
CA ASP A 108 -0.66 -0.07 -9.02
C ASP A 108 -0.02 -0.94 -7.92
N ASN A 109 1.26 -0.76 -7.66
CA ASN A 109 1.92 -1.36 -6.51
C ASN A 109 1.35 -0.80 -5.19
N ASP A 110 1.22 -1.65 -4.16
CA ASP A 110 0.65 -1.29 -2.85
C ASP A 110 1.40 -0.16 -2.13
N ALA A 111 2.74 -0.14 -2.20
CA ALA A 111 3.54 0.91 -1.60
C ALA A 111 3.34 2.25 -2.32
N ARG A 112 3.17 2.26 -3.64
CA ARG A 112 2.82 3.49 -4.37
C ARG A 112 1.38 3.92 -4.08
N ALA A 113 0.46 2.99 -3.96
CA ALA A 113 -0.90 3.29 -3.54
C ALA A 113 -0.92 3.89 -2.12
N PHE A 114 -0.23 3.26 -1.15
CA PHE A 114 -0.05 3.82 0.19
C PHE A 114 0.51 5.24 0.15
N ALA A 115 1.59 5.43 -0.62
CA ALA A 115 2.24 6.72 -0.76
C ALA A 115 1.31 7.78 -1.35
N ARG A 116 0.50 7.43 -2.36
CA ARG A 116 -0.46 8.35 -2.98
C ARG A 116 -1.52 8.81 -1.99
N GLY A 117 -2.09 7.90 -1.21
CA GLY A 117 -3.04 8.23 -0.15
C GLY A 117 -2.43 9.18 0.88
N GLU A 118 -1.29 8.81 1.46
CA GLU A 118 -0.61 9.62 2.48
C GLU A 118 -0.05 10.95 1.95
N TYR A 119 0.28 11.02 0.67
CA TYR A 119 0.82 12.24 0.06
C TYR A 119 -0.27 13.26 -0.23
N LEU A 120 -1.48 12.81 -0.59
CA LEU A 120 -2.58 13.72 -0.92
C LEU A 120 -3.48 14.04 0.30
N PHE A 121 -3.73 13.07 1.17
CA PHE A 121 -4.68 13.23 2.28
C PHE A 121 -4.09 12.96 3.66
N GLY A 122 -2.86 12.46 3.76
CA GLY A 122 -2.27 12.02 5.01
C GLY A 122 -1.09 12.87 5.50
N ALA A 123 -0.11 12.18 6.09
CA ALA A 123 1.05 12.80 6.73
C ALA A 123 2.04 13.46 5.76
N GLY A 124 1.95 13.15 4.46
CA GLY A 124 2.81 13.71 3.42
C GLY A 124 2.28 14.96 2.74
N ARG A 125 1.05 15.39 3.03
CA ARG A 125 0.30 16.40 2.28
C ARG A 125 1.07 17.71 2.00
N ASP A 126 1.79 18.22 3.00
CA ASP A 126 2.46 19.53 2.90
C ASP A 126 3.96 19.39 2.55
N LYS A 127 4.39 18.25 2.03
CA LYS A 127 5.80 17.99 1.74
C LYS A 127 6.08 18.09 0.23
N LYS A 128 7.07 18.87 -0.18
CA LYS A 128 7.54 18.89 -1.57
C LYS A 128 8.18 17.57 -1.98
N SER A 129 8.81 16.86 -1.04
CA SER A 129 9.34 15.51 -1.25
C SER A 129 9.19 14.66 0.01
N ALA A 130 8.82 13.39 -0.17
CA ALA A 130 8.70 12.45 0.95
C ALA A 130 9.07 11.02 0.51
N PHE A 131 9.63 10.27 1.45
CA PHE A 131 9.84 8.84 1.29
C PHE A 131 8.79 8.09 2.11
N PHE A 132 8.11 7.14 1.49
CA PHE A 132 7.03 6.38 2.10
C PHE A 132 7.49 4.95 2.33
N LEU A 133 7.19 4.45 3.53
CA LEU A 133 7.51 3.09 3.96
C LEU A 133 6.27 2.40 4.50
N THR A 134 6.02 1.18 4.05
CA THR A 134 5.12 0.25 4.73
C THR A 134 5.95 -0.88 5.32
N ILE A 135 5.86 -1.09 6.64
CA ILE A 135 6.60 -2.14 7.35
C ILE A 135 5.59 -3.15 7.90
N GLY A 136 5.55 -4.31 7.30
CA GLY A 136 4.59 -5.38 7.60
C GLY A 136 5.17 -6.75 7.36
N THR A 137 4.51 -7.61 6.58
CA THR A 137 5.04 -8.91 6.12
C THR A 137 6.30 -8.71 5.27
N GLY A 138 6.28 -7.69 4.41
CA GLY A 138 7.43 -7.17 3.66
C GLY A 138 7.63 -5.70 3.94
N ILE A 139 8.50 -5.05 3.16
CA ILE A 139 8.79 -3.63 3.23
C ILE A 139 8.45 -2.98 1.89
N GLY A 140 7.37 -2.21 1.87
CA GLY A 140 6.99 -1.39 0.73
C GLY A 140 7.68 -0.04 0.75
N ARG A 141 8.03 0.49 -0.44
CA ARG A 141 8.80 1.73 -0.61
C ARG A 141 8.28 2.54 -1.78
N ALA A 142 8.12 3.83 -1.58
CA ALA A 142 7.79 4.76 -2.64
C ALA A 142 8.35 6.16 -2.36
N VAL A 143 8.47 6.97 -3.39
CA VAL A 143 8.92 8.36 -3.31
C VAL A 143 7.86 9.26 -3.91
N GLY A 144 7.50 10.30 -3.18
CA GLY A 144 6.68 11.40 -3.67
C GLY A 144 7.52 12.67 -3.88
N ARG A 145 7.26 13.38 -4.97
CA ARG A 145 7.90 14.66 -5.27
C ARG A 145 6.94 15.56 -6.03
N ASN A 146 6.79 16.81 -5.55
CA ASN A 146 5.94 17.83 -6.17
C ASN A 146 4.51 17.34 -6.50
N GLY A 147 3.86 16.71 -5.52
CA GLY A 147 2.50 16.18 -5.65
C GLY A 147 2.37 14.85 -6.40
N LYS A 148 3.45 14.31 -6.97
CA LYS A 148 3.43 13.08 -7.77
C LYS A 148 4.16 11.93 -7.08
N ILE A 149 3.67 10.70 -7.22
CA ILE A 149 4.37 9.50 -6.82
C ILE A 149 5.23 9.01 -7.98
N LEU A 150 6.54 8.86 -7.71
CA LEU A 150 7.50 8.48 -8.72
C LEU A 150 7.47 6.96 -8.96
N LYS A 151 7.46 6.55 -10.21
CA LYS A 151 7.59 5.14 -10.60
C LYS A 151 9.07 4.77 -10.66
N ILE A 152 9.63 4.29 -9.55
CA ILE A 152 11.03 3.90 -9.44
C ILE A 152 11.10 2.38 -9.35
N LYS A 153 11.37 1.73 -10.47
CA LYS A 153 11.37 0.26 -10.59
C LYS A 153 12.24 -0.43 -9.54
N LYS A 154 13.39 0.13 -9.21
CA LYS A 154 14.29 -0.38 -8.17
C LYS A 154 13.62 -0.54 -6.80
N LEU A 155 12.68 0.32 -6.43
CA LEU A 155 12.00 0.28 -5.15
C LEU A 155 10.88 -0.77 -5.07
N GLU A 156 10.48 -1.35 -6.19
CA GLU A 156 9.43 -2.37 -6.27
C GLU A 156 9.94 -3.77 -5.91
N TYR A 157 11.26 -3.97 -5.92
CA TYR A 157 11.86 -5.26 -5.64
C TYR A 157 12.41 -5.31 -4.22
N ALA A 158 12.31 -6.49 -3.59
CA ALA A 158 12.87 -6.74 -2.28
C ALA A 158 14.41 -6.65 -2.31
N GLU A 159 14.98 -6.03 -1.31
CA GLU A 159 16.41 -6.01 -1.08
C GLU A 159 16.90 -7.35 -0.49
N LYS A 160 18.15 -7.73 -0.76
CA LYS A 160 18.72 -8.99 -0.26
C LYS A 160 18.61 -9.14 1.27
N TRP A 161 18.73 -8.05 2.01
CA TRP A 161 18.64 -8.02 3.47
C TRP A 161 17.20 -8.23 4.01
N GLU A 162 16.17 -8.19 3.18
CA GLU A 162 14.80 -8.40 3.65
C GLU A 162 14.51 -9.84 4.08
N ARG A 163 15.30 -10.81 3.65
CA ARG A 163 15.24 -12.16 4.19
C ARG A 163 15.62 -12.20 5.68
N GLU A 164 16.62 -11.40 6.07
CA GLU A 164 17.04 -11.27 7.46
C GLU A 164 16.03 -10.45 8.27
N TYR A 165 15.44 -9.42 7.68
CA TYR A 165 14.35 -8.68 8.28
C TYR A 165 13.21 -9.60 8.78
N GLN A 166 12.78 -10.57 7.98
CA GLN A 166 11.71 -11.48 8.36
C GLN A 166 12.10 -12.30 9.59
N LYS A 167 13.32 -12.82 9.64
CA LYS A 167 13.83 -13.59 10.79
C LYS A 167 13.87 -12.74 12.07
N ILE A 168 14.39 -11.51 11.98
CA ILE A 168 14.50 -10.61 13.14
C ILE A 168 13.12 -10.16 13.63
N ARG A 169 12.20 -9.85 12.71
CA ARG A 169 10.81 -9.51 13.04
C ARG A 169 10.13 -10.60 13.86
N ASP A 170 10.33 -11.86 13.48
CA ASP A 170 9.67 -13.01 14.09
C ASP A 170 10.23 -13.34 15.48
N LYS A 171 11.46 -12.90 15.80
CA LYS A 171 12.04 -12.95 17.16
C LYS A 171 11.40 -12.01 18.16
N LYS A 172 10.56 -11.07 17.73
CA LYS A 172 9.88 -10.08 18.55
C LYS A 172 10.81 -9.17 19.40
N ASN A 173 12.06 -8.98 18.95
CA ASN A 173 12.98 -8.02 19.56
C ASN A 173 12.91 -6.68 18.84
N ASP A 174 12.05 -5.81 19.34
CA ASP A 174 11.76 -4.50 18.74
C ASP A 174 12.98 -3.59 18.61
N SER A 175 13.92 -3.66 19.56
CA SER A 175 15.12 -2.81 19.54
C SER A 175 16.12 -3.30 18.50
N GLU A 176 16.32 -4.60 18.38
CA GLU A 176 17.12 -5.22 17.32
C GLU A 176 16.52 -4.92 15.95
N LEU A 177 15.21 -5.08 15.81
CA LEU A 177 14.48 -4.79 14.59
C LEU A 177 14.65 -3.32 14.15
N ALA A 178 14.49 -2.38 15.07
CA ALA A 178 14.65 -0.96 14.78
C ALA A 178 16.09 -0.60 14.40
N LYS A 179 17.10 -1.20 15.05
CA LYS A 179 18.52 -1.03 14.70
C LYS A 179 18.82 -1.56 13.30
N PHE A 180 18.37 -2.78 13.01
CA PHE A 180 18.57 -3.44 11.74
C PHE A 180 17.93 -2.65 10.59
N LEU A 181 16.65 -2.29 10.73
CA LEU A 181 15.93 -1.49 9.74
C LEU A 181 16.53 -0.10 9.57
N GLY A 182 16.91 0.56 10.65
CA GLY A 182 17.50 1.89 10.59
C GLY A 182 18.82 1.91 9.80
N LYS A 183 19.68 0.90 9.99
CA LYS A 183 20.94 0.74 9.23
C LYS A 183 20.68 0.57 7.73
N ASN A 184 19.82 -0.35 7.37
CA ASN A 184 19.57 -0.72 5.96
C ASN A 184 18.75 0.35 5.23
N LEU A 185 17.66 0.82 5.83
CA LEU A 185 16.79 1.83 5.25
C LEU A 185 17.45 3.20 5.14
N ALA A 186 18.34 3.58 6.08
CA ALA A 186 19.06 4.85 5.96
C ALA A 186 19.91 4.91 4.69
N LYS A 187 20.62 3.83 4.35
CA LYS A 187 21.40 3.73 3.10
C LYS A 187 20.51 3.87 1.87
N LEU A 188 19.33 3.24 1.90
CA LEU A 188 18.39 3.23 0.78
C LEU A 188 17.70 4.60 0.59
N ILE A 189 17.38 5.30 1.68
CA ILE A 189 16.62 6.56 1.67
C ILE A 189 17.48 7.78 1.34
N LYS A 190 18.71 7.84 1.83
CA LYS A 190 19.64 8.99 1.67
C LYS A 190 19.72 9.55 0.24
N PRO A 191 19.83 8.73 -0.82
CA PRO A 191 19.95 9.25 -2.19
C PRO A 191 18.76 10.08 -2.66
N TYR A 192 17.58 9.87 -2.06
CA TYR A 192 16.35 10.57 -2.45
C TYR A 192 16.17 11.94 -1.78
N LYS A 193 16.97 12.25 -0.74
CA LYS A 193 16.95 13.53 0.01
C LYS A 193 15.53 13.99 0.35
N PRO A 194 14.70 13.17 1.00
CA PRO A 194 13.31 13.53 1.30
C PRO A 194 13.24 14.57 2.42
N GLN A 195 12.22 15.42 2.41
CA GLN A 195 11.89 16.34 3.51
C GLN A 195 11.26 15.62 4.72
N ALA A 196 10.63 14.49 4.49
CA ALA A 196 10.05 13.65 5.53
C ALA A 196 10.02 12.17 5.11
N ILE A 197 10.00 11.29 6.11
CA ILE A 197 9.76 9.85 5.94
C ILE A 197 8.42 9.54 6.58
N ILE A 198 7.47 9.05 5.80
CA ILE A 198 6.15 8.64 6.28
C ILE A 198 6.13 7.13 6.41
N ILE A 199 5.79 6.62 7.60
CA ILE A 199 5.85 5.19 7.90
C ILE A 199 4.48 4.67 8.35
N GLY A 200 4.03 3.59 7.72
CA GLY A 200 2.84 2.82 8.07
C GLY A 200 3.12 1.32 8.08
N GLY A 201 2.04 0.53 8.12
CA GLY A 201 2.08 -0.93 8.09
C GLY A 201 1.97 -1.59 9.46
N GLY A 202 1.63 -2.87 9.46
CA GLY A 202 1.22 -3.60 10.65
C GLY A 202 2.27 -3.68 11.77
N VAL A 203 3.56 -3.71 11.45
CA VAL A 203 4.65 -3.70 12.45
C VAL A 203 4.66 -2.37 13.20
N VAL A 204 4.55 -1.26 12.47
CA VAL A 204 4.55 0.09 13.06
C VAL A 204 3.33 0.34 13.94
N MET A 205 2.18 -0.22 13.55
CA MET A 205 0.94 -0.06 14.29
C MET A 205 0.88 -0.89 15.58
N LYS A 206 1.54 -2.06 15.60
CA LYS A 206 1.49 -3.01 16.72
C LYS A 206 2.56 -2.78 17.78
N ILE A 207 3.72 -2.26 17.40
CA ILE A 207 4.85 -2.10 18.30
C ILE A 207 4.85 -0.71 18.93
N LYS A 208 4.70 -0.67 20.25
CA LYS A 208 4.74 0.58 21.03
C LYS A 208 6.09 1.29 20.83
N ASN A 209 6.05 2.59 20.57
CA ASN A 209 7.24 3.44 20.40
C ASN A 209 8.21 3.02 19.28
N PHE A 210 7.77 2.18 18.32
CA PHE A 210 8.65 1.70 17.23
C PHE A 210 9.22 2.82 16.39
N ILE A 211 8.40 3.81 16.01
CA ILE A 211 8.85 4.98 15.25
C ILE A 211 9.96 5.73 15.99
N SER A 212 9.84 5.91 17.29
CA SER A 212 10.87 6.58 18.10
C SER A 212 12.19 5.80 18.10
N LYS A 213 12.14 4.46 18.26
CA LYS A 213 13.31 3.59 18.16
C LYS A 213 13.96 3.66 16.78
N LEU A 214 13.15 3.63 15.71
CA LEU A 214 13.62 3.69 14.34
C LEU A 214 14.23 5.06 14.01
N LYS A 215 13.61 6.17 14.47
CA LYS A 215 14.15 7.53 14.32
C LYS A 215 15.55 7.65 14.96
N LYS A 216 15.73 7.14 16.20
CA LYS A 216 17.06 7.11 16.85
C LYS A 216 18.07 6.34 15.99
N SER A 217 17.67 5.21 15.42
CA SER A 217 18.52 4.42 14.55
C SER A 217 18.86 5.13 13.24
N PHE A 218 17.93 5.83 12.62
CA PHE A 218 18.18 6.67 11.43
C PHE A 218 19.22 7.75 11.70
N ILE A 219 19.07 8.48 12.81
CA ILE A 219 20.01 9.53 13.22
C ILE A 219 21.42 8.94 13.40
N LYS A 220 21.54 7.80 14.12
CA LYS A 220 22.82 7.10 14.30
C LYS A 220 23.46 6.67 12.98
N ASN A 221 22.66 6.38 11.96
CA ASN A 221 23.13 6.04 10.62
C ASN A 221 23.20 7.26 9.67
N GLY A 222 23.21 8.48 10.21
CA GLY A 222 23.40 9.72 9.46
C GLY A 222 22.22 10.12 8.57
N LEU A 223 21.00 9.71 8.91
CA LEU A 223 19.77 10.13 8.25
C LEU A 223 18.95 11.00 9.23
N LYS A 224 19.16 12.31 9.16
CA LYS A 224 18.53 13.32 10.03
C LYS A 224 17.32 13.94 9.30
N VAL A 225 16.23 13.17 9.17
CA VAL A 225 14.98 13.57 8.48
C VAL A 225 13.80 13.33 9.41
N PRO A 226 12.78 14.22 9.45
CA PRO A 226 11.54 13.99 10.19
C PRO A 226 10.90 12.65 9.82
N VAL A 227 10.56 11.86 10.83
CA VAL A 227 9.87 10.57 10.68
C VAL A 227 8.46 10.70 11.23
N LEU A 228 7.48 10.52 10.38
CA LEU A 228 6.07 10.71 10.67
C LEU A 228 5.32 9.37 10.55
N LYS A 229 4.36 9.17 11.44
CA LYS A 229 3.41 8.05 11.34
C LYS A 229 2.36 8.35 10.29
N SER A 230 1.95 7.35 9.52
CA SER A 230 0.82 7.45 8.59
C SER A 230 -0.44 7.94 9.32
N ARG A 231 -1.21 8.82 8.68
CA ARG A 231 -2.46 9.37 9.22
C ARG A 231 -3.69 8.57 8.84
N LEU A 232 -3.70 8.00 7.64
CA LEU A 232 -4.87 7.28 7.11
C LEU A 232 -4.93 5.82 7.60
N GLY A 233 -3.88 5.36 8.29
CA GLY A 233 -3.82 4.03 8.87
C GLY A 233 -3.98 2.92 7.85
N ASP A 234 -4.81 1.93 8.18
CA ASP A 234 -5.03 0.72 7.36
C ASP A 234 -5.73 0.96 6.02
N HIS A 235 -6.25 2.17 5.78
CA HIS A 235 -6.94 2.50 4.53
C HIS A 235 -6.11 3.35 3.56
N SER A 236 -4.88 3.69 3.93
CA SER A 236 -4.00 4.54 3.11
C SER A 236 -3.83 4.00 1.69
N ALA A 237 -3.55 2.69 1.55
CA ALA A 237 -3.32 2.07 0.25
C ALA A 237 -4.62 1.97 -0.57
N ALA A 238 -5.73 1.59 0.04
CA ALA A 238 -7.03 1.52 -0.64
C ALA A 238 -7.49 2.92 -1.12
N LEU A 239 -7.30 3.96 -0.29
CA LEU A 239 -7.60 5.34 -0.69
C LEU A 239 -6.67 5.81 -1.81
N GLY A 240 -5.37 5.54 -1.71
CA GLY A 240 -4.41 5.88 -2.77
C GLY A 240 -4.64 5.11 -4.07
N ALA A 241 -5.27 3.94 -4.03
CA ALA A 241 -5.69 3.21 -5.20
C ALA A 241 -6.87 3.89 -5.91
N VAL A 242 -7.84 4.43 -5.18
CA VAL A 242 -8.93 5.27 -5.78
C VAL A 242 -8.35 6.47 -6.51
N LEU A 243 -7.30 7.10 -5.97
CA LEU A 243 -6.65 8.26 -6.57
C LEU A 243 -5.86 7.97 -7.87
N LEU A 244 -5.90 6.74 -8.37
CA LEU A 244 -5.46 6.43 -9.73
C LEU A 244 -6.37 7.05 -10.80
N PHE A 245 -7.56 7.51 -10.43
CA PHE A 245 -8.53 8.12 -11.34
C PHE A 245 -8.48 9.67 -11.36
N GLU A 246 -7.58 10.27 -10.58
CA GLU A 246 -7.32 11.73 -10.55
C GLU A 246 -6.24 12.21 -11.55
#